data_5d733bab8d2782251d6ed73f6b344cc0
#
_entry.id   5d733bab8d2782251d6ed73f6b344cc0
#
_cell.length_a   1.000
_cell.length_b   1.000
_cell.length_c   1.000
_cell.angle_alpha   90.00
_cell.angle_beta   90.00
_cell.angle_gamma   90.00
#
_symmetry.space_group_name_H-M   'P 1'
#
loop_
_entity.id
_entity.type
_entity.pdbx_description
1 polymer ?
#
loop_
_entity_poly.entity_id
_entity_poly.type
_entity_poly.pdbx_seq_one_letter_code
_entity_poly.pdbx_strand_id
1 'polypeptide(L)'
;MEGFFVIAGLGNPGRKYDGSRHNVGFDVIDELVDRYHINNPEHFGKCLMAKGFIEGHKVILMKPLTYMNLSGEAVRQVCDYYRVDVEEQLLVISDDIDLEIGQLRMRKKGSAGGHNGLKNIIQHLGTDAFCRIRIGVGGKPDPDYDLADFVLGHFNKEDREIIEAAEQKAADAAVCMVTDGPDLAMNRYNTPKKKKKKKKEKPAAESGQDTPEQVTPEPGTPEQSTPEQGTLEQDTPDHPSEKQDKTV
;
A
#
# COMPACT_ATOMS: atom_id res chain seq x y z
N MET A 1 -0.77 -26.99 12.40
CA MET A 1 -2.04 -26.22 12.32
C MET A 1 -3.00 -26.96 11.40
N GLU A 2 -4.19 -27.27 11.85
CA GLU A 2 -5.25 -27.76 10.97
C GLU A 2 -5.86 -26.55 10.24
N GLY A 3 -5.79 -26.48 8.93
CA GLY A 3 -6.34 -25.40 8.12
C GLY A 3 -5.39 -24.99 6.98
N PHE A 4 -5.88 -24.06 6.16
CA PHE A 4 -5.09 -23.47 5.09
C PHE A 4 -4.38 -22.20 5.58
N PHE A 5 -3.15 -22.03 5.15
CA PHE A 5 -2.45 -20.76 5.22
C PHE A 5 -2.72 -19.99 3.91
N VAL A 6 -3.25 -18.77 4.01
CA VAL A 6 -3.59 -17.97 2.83
C VAL A 6 -2.47 -16.95 2.55
N ILE A 7 -1.94 -16.98 1.34
CA ILE A 7 -0.99 -15.98 0.84
C ILE A 7 -1.68 -15.19 -0.27
N ALA A 8 -1.99 -13.93 0.01
CA ALA A 8 -2.65 -13.03 -0.92
C ALA A 8 -1.64 -12.02 -1.50
N GLY A 9 -1.33 -12.14 -2.77
CA GLY A 9 -0.59 -11.12 -3.51
C GLY A 9 -1.52 -10.05 -4.05
N LEU A 10 -1.21 -8.77 -3.82
CA LEU A 10 -2.01 -7.66 -4.32
C LEU A 10 -1.53 -7.21 -5.70
N GLY A 11 -2.48 -6.78 -6.53
CA GLY A 11 -2.27 -6.31 -7.88
C GLY A 11 -3.59 -5.92 -8.54
N ASN A 12 -3.53 -5.39 -9.75
CA ASN A 12 -4.67 -5.11 -10.60
C ASN A 12 -4.76 -6.13 -11.74
N PRO A 13 -5.96 -6.64 -12.06
CA PRO A 13 -6.13 -7.60 -13.15
C PRO A 13 -6.03 -6.92 -14.52
N GLY A 14 -5.48 -7.64 -15.48
CA GLY A 14 -5.40 -7.26 -16.88
C GLY A 14 -3.99 -6.93 -17.36
N ARG A 15 -3.69 -7.34 -18.61
CA ARG A 15 -2.36 -7.29 -19.23
C ARG A 15 -1.66 -5.92 -19.16
N LYS A 16 -2.41 -4.83 -19.15
CA LYS A 16 -1.82 -3.48 -19.08
C LYS A 16 -1.14 -3.19 -17.74
N TYR A 17 -1.40 -4.00 -16.72
CA TYR A 17 -0.80 -3.86 -15.38
C TYR A 17 0.29 -4.89 -15.10
N ASP A 18 0.50 -5.87 -16.00
CA ASP A 18 1.51 -6.89 -15.83
C ASP A 18 2.90 -6.25 -15.70
N GLY A 19 3.65 -6.60 -14.65
CA GLY A 19 4.97 -6.01 -14.37
C GLY A 19 4.95 -4.55 -13.90
N SER A 20 3.79 -3.97 -13.58
CA SER A 20 3.70 -2.65 -12.93
C SER A 20 4.14 -2.73 -11.46
N ARG A 21 4.50 -1.57 -10.88
CA ARG A 21 4.89 -1.48 -9.47
C ARG A 21 3.81 -2.01 -8.52
N HIS A 22 2.55 -1.77 -8.86
CA HIS A 22 1.41 -2.20 -8.05
C HIS A 22 1.14 -3.71 -8.13
N ASN A 23 1.76 -4.43 -9.08
CA ASN A 23 1.54 -5.86 -9.30
C ASN A 23 2.65 -6.77 -8.73
N VAL A 24 3.66 -6.24 -8.04
CA VAL A 24 4.73 -7.05 -7.42
C VAL A 24 4.19 -8.14 -6.47
N GLY A 25 3.01 -7.92 -5.86
CA GLY A 25 2.34 -8.96 -5.08
C GLY A 25 1.87 -10.12 -5.94
N PHE A 26 1.32 -9.85 -7.13
CA PHE A 26 0.94 -10.88 -8.11
C PHE A 26 2.15 -11.66 -8.60
N ASP A 27 3.26 -10.96 -8.88
CA ASP A 27 4.50 -11.57 -9.37
C ASP A 27 5.07 -12.57 -8.33
N VAL A 28 5.01 -12.24 -7.03
CA VAL A 28 5.40 -13.18 -5.96
C VAL A 28 4.48 -14.41 -5.88
N ILE A 29 3.18 -14.26 -6.12
CA ILE A 29 2.28 -15.41 -6.18
C ILE A 29 2.64 -16.32 -7.36
N ASP A 30 2.96 -15.76 -8.53
CA ASP A 30 3.40 -16.54 -9.69
C ASP A 30 4.69 -17.30 -9.39
N GLU A 31 5.68 -16.64 -8.79
CA GLU A 31 6.92 -17.28 -8.33
C GLU A 31 6.66 -18.48 -7.40
N LEU A 32 5.75 -18.34 -6.44
CA LEU A 32 5.37 -19.44 -5.53
C LEU A 32 4.63 -20.57 -6.25
N VAL A 33 3.74 -20.23 -7.18
CA VAL A 33 3.01 -21.21 -8.00
C VAL A 33 4.00 -22.04 -8.83
N ASP A 34 4.94 -21.40 -9.51
CA ASP A 34 5.94 -22.05 -10.36
C ASP A 34 6.90 -22.91 -9.54
N ARG A 35 7.43 -22.36 -8.44
CA ARG A 35 8.41 -23.03 -7.57
C ARG A 35 7.89 -24.30 -6.92
N TYR A 36 6.63 -24.29 -6.48
CA TYR A 36 5.99 -25.42 -5.79
C TYR A 36 5.05 -26.23 -6.69
N HIS A 37 5.02 -25.93 -8.01
CA HIS A 37 4.21 -26.61 -9.01
C HIS A 37 2.72 -26.67 -8.64
N ILE A 38 2.19 -25.60 -8.09
CA ILE A 38 0.78 -25.48 -7.69
C ILE A 38 -0.06 -25.05 -8.90
N ASN A 39 -0.20 -25.95 -9.89
CA ASN A 39 -0.62 -25.64 -11.26
C ASN A 39 -2.14 -25.76 -11.54
N ASN A 40 -2.99 -25.68 -10.54
CA ASN A 40 -4.43 -25.79 -10.74
C ASN A 40 -5.16 -24.51 -10.26
N PRO A 41 -4.97 -23.35 -10.96
CA PRO A 41 -5.67 -22.15 -10.58
C PRO A 41 -7.17 -22.29 -10.86
N GLU A 42 -7.99 -21.87 -9.92
CA GLU A 42 -9.43 -21.83 -10.03
C GLU A 42 -9.98 -20.44 -9.72
N HIS A 43 -11.05 -20.04 -10.39
CA HIS A 43 -11.79 -18.85 -10.01
C HIS A 43 -12.64 -19.16 -8.78
N PHE A 44 -12.44 -18.40 -7.72
CA PHE A 44 -13.27 -18.46 -6.52
C PHE A 44 -13.80 -17.06 -6.18
N GLY A 45 -15.07 -16.84 -6.48
CA GLY A 45 -15.69 -15.53 -6.34
C GLY A 45 -14.90 -14.44 -7.10
N LYS A 46 -14.33 -13.50 -6.35
CA LYS A 46 -13.59 -12.34 -6.91
C LYS A 46 -12.07 -12.54 -6.96
N CYS A 47 -11.57 -13.77 -6.89
CA CYS A 47 -10.14 -14.04 -6.97
C CYS A 47 -9.81 -15.21 -7.90
N LEU A 48 -8.56 -15.25 -8.35
CA LEU A 48 -7.90 -16.45 -8.86
C LEU A 48 -7.11 -17.04 -7.70
N MET A 49 -7.29 -18.33 -7.43
CA MET A 49 -6.54 -19.00 -6.37
C MET A 49 -6.10 -20.40 -6.80
N ALA A 50 -5.02 -20.86 -6.18
CA ALA A 50 -4.54 -22.23 -6.32
C ALA A 50 -4.29 -22.84 -4.94
N LYS A 51 -4.70 -24.09 -4.75
CA LYS A 51 -4.49 -24.83 -3.51
C LYS A 51 -3.36 -25.83 -3.68
N GLY A 52 -2.49 -25.91 -2.71
CA GLY A 52 -1.35 -26.82 -2.73
C GLY A 52 -0.67 -26.98 -1.41
N PHE A 53 0.59 -27.38 -1.48
CA PHE A 53 1.43 -27.59 -0.31
C PHE A 53 2.76 -26.83 -0.50
N ILE A 54 3.17 -26.15 0.55
CA ILE A 54 4.53 -25.59 0.66
C ILE A 54 5.16 -26.28 1.88
N GLU A 55 6.24 -27.03 1.66
CA GLU A 55 6.98 -27.76 2.72
C GLU A 55 6.04 -28.57 3.64
N GLY A 56 5.02 -29.21 3.07
CA GLY A 56 4.04 -30.02 3.80
C GLY A 56 2.88 -29.25 4.46
N HIS A 57 2.88 -27.94 4.39
CA HIS A 57 1.80 -27.10 4.91
C HIS A 57 0.76 -26.81 3.81
N LYS A 58 -0.54 -26.95 4.14
CA LYS A 58 -1.63 -26.60 3.21
C LYS A 58 -1.68 -25.10 2.98
N VAL A 59 -1.60 -24.67 1.73
CA VAL A 59 -1.65 -23.27 1.35
C VAL A 59 -2.71 -22.97 0.31
N ILE A 60 -3.23 -21.74 0.35
CA ILE A 60 -3.96 -21.10 -0.73
C ILE A 60 -3.14 -19.91 -1.19
N LEU A 61 -2.68 -19.95 -2.43
CA LEU A 61 -2.08 -18.83 -3.12
C LEU A 61 -3.17 -18.09 -3.87
N MET A 62 -3.37 -16.78 -3.62
CA MET A 62 -4.47 -16.05 -4.24
C MET A 62 -4.07 -14.68 -4.79
N LYS A 63 -4.71 -14.34 -5.93
CA LYS A 63 -4.68 -13.01 -6.55
C LYS A 63 -6.11 -12.46 -6.56
N PRO A 64 -6.41 -11.37 -5.83
CA PRO A 64 -7.68 -10.67 -6.01
C PRO A 64 -7.83 -10.20 -7.47
N LEU A 65 -8.94 -10.55 -8.12
CA LEU A 65 -9.26 -10.09 -9.48
C LEU A 65 -10.14 -8.83 -9.47
N THR A 66 -10.25 -8.19 -8.33
CA THR A 66 -10.81 -6.84 -8.16
C THR A 66 -9.75 -5.81 -8.49
N TYR A 67 -10.16 -4.55 -8.71
CA TYR A 67 -9.18 -3.47 -8.65
C TYR A 67 -8.64 -3.32 -7.23
N MET A 68 -7.43 -2.72 -7.10
CA MET A 68 -6.70 -2.61 -5.84
C MET A 68 -7.55 -2.12 -4.66
N ASN A 69 -8.37 -1.09 -4.86
CA ASN A 69 -9.23 -0.50 -3.83
C ASN A 69 -10.40 -1.39 -3.38
N LEU A 70 -10.58 -2.57 -3.99
CA LEU A 70 -11.61 -3.57 -3.66
C LEU A 70 -11.01 -4.93 -3.27
N SER A 71 -9.70 -5.02 -3.04
CA SER A 71 -9.00 -6.28 -2.72
C SER A 71 -9.55 -6.96 -1.46
N GLY A 72 -10.05 -6.19 -0.50
CA GLY A 72 -10.62 -6.72 0.74
C GLY A 72 -11.84 -7.60 0.57
N GLU A 73 -12.65 -7.35 -0.47
CA GLU A 73 -13.81 -8.18 -0.77
C GLU A 73 -13.40 -9.62 -1.12
N ALA A 74 -12.38 -9.76 -1.97
CA ALA A 74 -11.86 -11.08 -2.37
C ALA A 74 -11.17 -11.79 -1.21
N VAL A 75 -10.31 -11.08 -0.46
CA VAL A 75 -9.59 -11.65 0.69
C VAL A 75 -10.57 -12.09 1.77
N ARG A 76 -11.55 -11.25 2.12
CA ARG A 76 -12.59 -11.59 3.10
C ARG A 76 -13.37 -12.84 2.70
N GLN A 77 -13.77 -12.94 1.43
CA GLN A 77 -14.52 -14.09 0.92
C GLN A 77 -13.76 -15.41 1.10
N VAL A 78 -12.45 -15.42 0.80
CA VAL A 78 -11.61 -16.61 0.98
C VAL A 78 -11.43 -16.93 2.46
N CYS A 79 -11.10 -15.94 3.29
CA CYS A 79 -10.89 -16.14 4.72
C CYS A 79 -12.13 -16.69 5.41
N ASP A 80 -13.33 -16.19 5.08
CA ASP A 80 -14.59 -16.68 5.67
C ASP A 80 -14.89 -18.10 5.23
N TYR A 81 -14.77 -18.40 3.93
CA TYR A 81 -15.09 -19.72 3.39
C TYR A 81 -14.20 -20.83 3.98
N TYR A 82 -12.88 -20.57 4.06
CA TYR A 82 -11.90 -21.52 4.59
C TYR A 82 -11.72 -21.42 6.11
N ARG A 83 -12.46 -20.52 6.79
CA ARG A 83 -12.37 -20.27 8.24
C ARG A 83 -10.95 -19.98 8.70
N VAL A 84 -10.30 -19.09 7.96
CA VAL A 84 -8.91 -18.69 8.19
C VAL A 84 -8.82 -17.81 9.45
N ASP A 85 -7.94 -18.15 10.36
CA ASP A 85 -7.53 -17.24 11.42
C ASP A 85 -6.63 -16.16 10.78
N VAL A 86 -7.18 -14.96 10.62
CA VAL A 86 -6.50 -13.89 9.87
C VAL A 86 -5.22 -13.40 10.57
N GLU A 87 -5.11 -13.54 11.88
CA GLU A 87 -3.92 -13.12 12.64
C GLU A 87 -2.76 -14.12 12.46
N GLU A 88 -3.08 -15.41 12.37
CA GLU A 88 -2.09 -16.49 12.34
C GLU A 88 -1.89 -17.09 10.94
N GLN A 89 -2.90 -17.05 10.06
CA GLN A 89 -2.93 -17.81 8.81
C GLN A 89 -3.07 -16.95 7.56
N LEU A 90 -3.07 -15.60 7.68
CA LEU A 90 -3.12 -14.71 6.52
C LEU A 90 -1.80 -13.94 6.36
N LEU A 91 -1.23 -14.05 5.15
CA LEU A 91 -0.13 -13.21 4.67
C LEU A 91 -0.60 -12.38 3.48
N VAL A 92 -0.40 -11.07 3.52
CA VAL A 92 -0.67 -10.16 2.40
C VAL A 92 0.65 -9.60 1.89
N ILE A 93 0.87 -9.66 0.56
CA ILE A 93 2.06 -9.14 -0.13
C ILE A 93 1.65 -7.93 -0.96
N SER A 94 2.33 -6.81 -0.79
CA SER A 94 2.03 -5.55 -1.48
C SER A 94 3.29 -4.74 -1.78
N ASP A 95 3.17 -3.78 -2.70
CA ASP A 95 4.17 -2.74 -2.91
C ASP A 95 4.20 -1.73 -1.74
N ASP A 96 5.30 -0.98 -1.65
CA ASP A 96 5.49 0.11 -0.68
C ASP A 96 6.39 1.20 -1.30
N ILE A 97 5.84 2.40 -1.45
CA ILE A 97 6.53 3.56 -2.03
C ILE A 97 7.46 4.28 -1.06
N ASP A 98 7.35 3.99 0.25
CA ASP A 98 8.19 4.57 1.29
C ASP A 98 9.46 3.76 1.53
N LEU A 99 9.60 2.60 0.89
CA LEU A 99 10.78 1.75 0.93
C LEU A 99 11.65 1.97 -0.30
N GLU A 100 12.96 1.90 -0.09
CA GLU A 100 13.91 1.87 -1.22
C GLU A 100 13.60 0.64 -2.10
N ILE A 101 13.85 0.76 -3.40
CA ILE A 101 13.59 -0.30 -4.37
C ILE A 101 14.28 -1.61 -3.96
N GLY A 102 13.56 -2.71 -4.02
CA GLY A 102 14.05 -4.03 -3.60
C GLY A 102 14.12 -4.26 -2.08
N GLN A 103 13.79 -3.27 -1.27
CA GLN A 103 13.79 -3.41 0.19
C GLN A 103 12.55 -4.17 0.66
N LEU A 104 12.73 -5.14 1.56
CA LEU A 104 11.61 -5.87 2.17
C LEU A 104 11.32 -5.39 3.59
N ARG A 105 10.03 -5.36 3.93
CA ARG A 105 9.55 -5.11 5.29
C ARG A 105 8.36 -6.00 5.63
N MET A 106 8.57 -6.87 6.62
CA MET A 106 7.53 -7.73 7.18
C MET A 106 7.01 -7.17 8.51
N ARG A 107 5.71 -7.33 8.76
CA ARG A 107 5.03 -6.97 10.01
C ARG A 107 3.87 -7.92 10.27
N LYS A 108 3.60 -8.24 11.56
CA LYS A 108 2.40 -9.00 11.98
C LYS A 108 1.15 -8.13 11.98
N LYS A 109 1.29 -6.82 12.17
CA LYS A 109 0.19 -5.86 12.19
C LYS A 109 0.65 -4.48 11.76
N GLY A 110 -0.28 -3.61 11.43
CA GLY A 110 0.01 -2.21 11.14
C GLY A 110 -0.99 -1.57 10.18
N SER A 111 -0.97 -0.25 10.11
CA SER A 111 -1.81 0.55 9.22
C SER A 111 -1.56 0.26 7.74
N ALA A 112 -2.46 0.72 6.90
CA ALA A 112 -2.35 0.61 5.45
C ALA A 112 -1.15 1.38 4.85
N GLY A 113 -0.67 2.45 5.51
CA GLY A 113 0.44 3.26 5.01
C GLY A 113 0.14 3.90 3.65
N GLY A 114 -1.09 4.36 3.43
CA GLY A 114 -1.51 4.95 2.14
C GLY A 114 -1.90 3.93 1.06
N HIS A 115 -1.61 2.64 1.23
CA HIS A 115 -1.88 1.62 0.22
C HIS A 115 -3.37 1.24 0.18
N ASN A 116 -4.07 1.52 -0.94
CA ASN A 116 -5.52 1.36 -1.07
C ASN A 116 -5.99 -0.09 -0.86
N GLY A 117 -5.25 -1.08 -1.36
CA GLY A 117 -5.57 -2.49 -1.17
C GLY A 117 -5.51 -2.90 0.31
N LEU A 118 -4.44 -2.54 1.02
CA LEU A 118 -4.33 -2.81 2.45
C LEU A 118 -5.42 -2.08 3.26
N LYS A 119 -5.76 -0.85 2.90
CA LYS A 119 -6.85 -0.10 3.53
C LYS A 119 -8.18 -0.82 3.39
N ASN A 120 -8.48 -1.31 2.20
CA ASN A 120 -9.72 -2.04 1.95
C ASN A 120 -9.75 -3.40 2.63
N ILE A 121 -8.61 -4.13 2.69
CA ILE A 121 -8.51 -5.40 3.45
C ILE A 121 -8.77 -5.15 4.93
N ILE A 122 -8.13 -4.16 5.57
CA ILE A 122 -8.36 -3.80 6.98
C ILE A 122 -9.84 -3.47 7.22
N GLN A 123 -10.45 -2.72 6.32
CA GLN A 123 -11.87 -2.37 6.43
C GLN A 123 -12.79 -3.61 6.39
N HIS A 124 -12.52 -4.55 5.48
CA HIS A 124 -13.34 -5.76 5.32
C HIS A 124 -13.11 -6.80 6.41
N LEU A 125 -11.87 -6.96 6.88
CA LEU A 125 -11.55 -7.90 7.96
C LEU A 125 -11.90 -7.34 9.35
N GLY A 126 -12.00 -6.02 9.51
CA GLY A 126 -12.24 -5.36 10.80
C GLY A 126 -11.01 -5.34 11.71
N THR A 127 -9.84 -5.74 11.21
CA THR A 127 -8.58 -5.79 11.98
C THR A 127 -7.40 -5.46 11.08
N ASP A 128 -6.34 -4.90 11.67
CA ASP A 128 -5.04 -4.73 11.04
C ASP A 128 -4.00 -5.76 11.53
N ALA A 129 -4.43 -6.73 12.35
CA ALA A 129 -3.62 -7.77 12.91
C ALA A 129 -3.57 -8.99 11.95
N PHE A 130 -2.87 -8.85 10.84
CA PHE A 130 -2.49 -9.91 9.91
C PHE A 130 -1.08 -9.66 9.40
N CYS A 131 -0.40 -10.74 9.03
CA CYS A 131 0.96 -10.64 8.52
C CYS A 131 1.00 -10.02 7.13
N ARG A 132 2.04 -9.23 6.88
CA ARG A 132 2.29 -8.60 5.58
C ARG A 132 3.76 -8.55 5.23
N ILE A 133 4.04 -8.72 3.95
CA ILE A 133 5.32 -8.40 3.31
C ILE A 133 5.08 -7.18 2.44
N ARG A 134 5.87 -6.13 2.65
CA ARG A 134 5.91 -4.96 1.80
C ARG A 134 7.20 -4.96 1.00
N ILE A 135 7.09 -4.80 -0.32
CA ILE A 135 8.20 -4.75 -1.26
C ILE A 135 8.38 -3.30 -1.68
N GLY A 136 9.56 -2.75 -1.43
CA GLY A 136 9.89 -1.38 -1.84
C GLY A 136 9.97 -1.26 -3.35
N VAL A 137 9.18 -0.36 -3.90
CA VAL A 137 9.14 -0.03 -5.34
C VAL A 137 9.75 1.34 -5.64
N GLY A 138 10.36 1.96 -4.61
CA GLY A 138 10.88 3.31 -4.68
C GLY A 138 9.80 4.38 -4.55
N GLY A 139 10.22 5.63 -4.40
CA GLY A 139 9.33 6.78 -4.30
C GLY A 139 9.10 7.47 -5.65
N LYS A 140 8.12 8.35 -5.69
CA LYS A 140 7.85 9.21 -6.86
C LYS A 140 9.09 10.02 -7.24
N PRO A 141 9.35 10.20 -8.53
CA PRO A 141 10.50 11.00 -9.00
C PRO A 141 10.35 12.48 -8.65
N ASP A 142 9.12 12.96 -8.57
CA ASP A 142 8.75 14.34 -8.25
C ASP A 142 7.58 14.35 -7.27
N PRO A 143 7.55 15.26 -6.27
CA PRO A 143 6.41 15.40 -5.36
C PRO A 143 5.07 15.64 -6.06
N ASP A 144 5.07 16.34 -7.20
CA ASP A 144 3.88 16.67 -7.97
C ASP A 144 3.44 15.54 -8.93
N TYR A 145 4.26 14.49 -9.09
CA TYR A 145 3.90 13.34 -9.91
C TYR A 145 2.69 12.60 -9.30
N ASP A 146 1.71 12.24 -10.14
CA ASP A 146 0.52 11.51 -9.66
C ASP A 146 0.92 10.15 -9.10
N LEU A 147 0.41 9.81 -7.92
CA LEU A 147 0.75 8.56 -7.24
C LEU A 147 0.18 7.34 -7.98
N ALA A 148 -1.03 7.45 -8.53
CA ALA A 148 -1.65 6.34 -9.26
C ALA A 148 -0.84 6.05 -10.53
N ASP A 149 -0.44 7.07 -11.27
CA ASP A 149 0.40 6.91 -12.47
C ASP A 149 1.75 6.28 -12.11
N PHE A 150 2.35 6.66 -10.97
CA PHE A 150 3.61 6.07 -10.52
C PHE A 150 3.49 4.58 -10.23
N VAL A 151 2.52 4.17 -9.43
CA VAL A 151 2.39 2.75 -9.03
C VAL A 151 1.84 1.87 -10.15
N LEU A 152 1.09 2.43 -11.09
CA LEU A 152 0.63 1.72 -12.30
C LEU A 152 1.68 1.68 -13.40
N GLY A 153 2.75 2.47 -13.28
CA GLY A 153 3.88 2.49 -14.21
C GLY A 153 4.81 1.28 -14.04
N HIS A 154 5.53 0.98 -15.12
CA HIS A 154 6.50 -0.12 -15.16
C HIS A 154 7.86 0.31 -14.63
N PHE A 155 8.66 -0.65 -14.20
CA PHE A 155 10.06 -0.44 -13.85
C PHE A 155 10.91 -0.21 -15.12
N ASN A 156 11.98 0.59 -15.00
CA ASN A 156 13.04 0.58 -15.98
C ASN A 156 13.82 -0.75 -15.89
N LYS A 157 14.72 -1.02 -16.82
CA LYS A 157 15.42 -2.29 -16.89
C LYS A 157 16.28 -2.59 -15.66
N GLU A 158 16.97 -1.57 -15.14
CA GLU A 158 17.88 -1.70 -13.99
C GLU A 158 17.09 -1.98 -12.71
N ASP A 159 16.00 -1.24 -12.52
CA ASP A 159 15.09 -1.43 -11.38
C ASP A 159 14.37 -2.79 -11.44
N ARG A 160 14.03 -3.29 -12.63
CA ARG A 160 13.36 -4.58 -12.79
C ARG A 160 14.23 -5.74 -12.29
N GLU A 161 15.54 -5.73 -12.58
CA GLU A 161 16.47 -6.75 -12.08
C GLU A 161 16.52 -6.77 -10.54
N ILE A 162 16.47 -5.59 -9.91
CA ILE A 162 16.45 -5.48 -8.44
C ILE A 162 15.12 -5.99 -7.87
N ILE A 163 14.00 -5.69 -8.55
CA ILE A 163 12.67 -6.12 -8.13
C ILE A 163 12.50 -7.63 -8.28
N GLU A 164 12.94 -8.24 -9.36
CA GLU A 164 12.91 -9.71 -9.53
C GLU A 164 13.64 -10.43 -8.41
N ALA A 165 14.82 -9.95 -8.03
CA ALA A 165 15.53 -10.49 -6.86
C ALA A 165 14.77 -10.27 -5.54
N ALA A 166 14.05 -9.17 -5.41
CA ALA A 166 13.22 -8.88 -4.23
C ALA A 166 11.95 -9.73 -4.19
N GLU A 167 11.33 -10.01 -5.32
CA GLU A 167 10.18 -10.90 -5.46
C GLU A 167 10.55 -12.33 -5.04
N GLN A 168 11.69 -12.85 -5.52
CA GLN A 168 12.21 -14.15 -5.09
C GLN A 168 12.47 -14.18 -3.58
N LYS A 169 13.09 -13.13 -3.05
CA LYS A 169 13.33 -13.01 -1.61
C LYS A 169 12.04 -12.89 -0.80
N ALA A 170 11.00 -12.25 -1.35
CA ALA A 170 9.69 -12.18 -0.72
C ALA A 170 8.98 -13.54 -0.72
N ALA A 171 9.15 -14.33 -1.79
CA ALA A 171 8.69 -15.71 -1.83
C ALA A 171 9.40 -16.58 -0.76
N ASP A 172 10.72 -16.46 -0.60
CA ASP A 172 11.46 -17.15 0.47
C ASP A 172 10.97 -16.74 1.86
N ALA A 173 10.69 -15.45 2.04
CA ALA A 173 10.15 -14.93 3.29
C ALA A 173 8.73 -15.47 3.58
N ALA A 174 7.90 -15.60 2.56
CA ALA A 174 6.57 -16.21 2.68
C ALA A 174 6.66 -17.69 3.05
N VAL A 175 7.57 -18.44 2.43
CA VAL A 175 7.85 -19.85 2.79
C VAL A 175 8.30 -19.95 4.24
N CYS A 176 9.30 -19.19 4.65
CA CYS A 176 9.79 -19.17 6.03
C CYS A 176 8.68 -18.83 7.03
N MET A 177 7.76 -17.94 6.65
CA MET A 177 6.64 -17.60 7.51
C MET A 177 5.67 -18.77 7.69
N VAL A 178 5.41 -19.54 6.64
CA VAL A 178 4.55 -20.72 6.68
C VAL A 178 5.17 -21.86 7.51
N THR A 179 6.51 -22.06 7.38
CA THR A 179 7.23 -23.18 8.01
C THR A 179 7.70 -22.88 9.43
N ASP A 180 8.31 -21.72 9.63
CA ASP A 180 9.05 -21.36 10.85
C ASP A 180 8.35 -20.25 11.66
N GLY A 181 7.31 -19.66 11.09
CA GLY A 181 6.52 -18.61 11.71
C GLY A 181 7.02 -17.18 11.45
N PRO A 182 6.16 -16.19 11.76
CA PRO A 182 6.39 -14.80 11.36
C PRO A 182 7.59 -14.13 12.05
N ASP A 183 7.92 -14.51 13.29
CA ASP A 183 9.03 -13.89 14.02
C ASP A 183 10.38 -14.24 13.41
N LEU A 184 10.58 -15.50 13.04
CA LEU A 184 11.83 -15.93 12.39
C LEU A 184 11.93 -15.32 10.99
N ALA A 185 10.84 -15.32 10.23
CA ALA A 185 10.80 -14.69 8.92
C ALA A 185 11.13 -13.19 8.99
N MET A 186 10.54 -12.44 9.95
CA MET A 186 10.86 -11.03 10.15
C MET A 186 12.34 -10.78 10.51
N ASN A 187 12.92 -11.62 11.35
CA ASN A 187 14.32 -11.49 11.75
C ASN A 187 15.27 -11.76 10.58
N ARG A 188 14.96 -12.73 9.71
CA ARG A 188 15.80 -13.14 8.59
C ARG A 188 15.68 -12.23 7.37
N TYR A 189 14.47 -11.77 7.05
CA TYR A 189 14.20 -11.12 5.76
C TYR A 189 13.95 -9.62 5.83
N ASN A 190 13.69 -9.03 7.00
CA ASN A 190 13.60 -7.58 7.10
C ASN A 190 14.94 -6.93 6.75
N THR A 191 14.92 -6.05 5.75
CA THR A 191 16.11 -5.25 5.42
C THR A 191 16.38 -4.24 6.54
N PRO A 192 17.61 -4.16 7.09
CA PRO A 192 17.94 -3.17 8.10
C PRO A 192 17.69 -1.74 7.59
N LYS A 193 17.11 -0.88 8.43
CA LYS A 193 16.99 0.55 8.07
C LYS A 193 18.39 1.15 7.96
N LYS A 194 18.76 1.67 6.79
CA LYS A 194 19.93 2.55 6.68
C LYS A 194 19.70 3.74 7.61
N LYS A 195 20.56 3.93 8.62
CA LYS A 195 20.51 5.14 9.45
C LYS A 195 20.69 6.36 8.54
N LYS A 196 19.65 7.18 8.34
CA LYS A 196 19.78 8.49 7.68
C LYS A 196 20.88 9.23 8.43
N LYS A 197 22.05 9.46 7.81
CA LYS A 197 23.08 10.36 8.35
C LYS A 197 22.40 11.73 8.47
N LYS A 198 22.17 12.20 9.71
CA LYS A 198 21.78 13.59 9.96
C LYS A 198 22.82 14.46 9.26
N LYS A 199 22.44 15.21 8.23
CA LYS A 199 23.27 16.30 7.71
C LYS A 199 23.56 17.20 8.91
N LYS A 200 24.82 17.22 9.35
CA LYS A 200 25.27 18.24 10.30
C LYS A 200 25.16 19.57 9.56
N GLU A 201 24.22 20.41 9.99
CA GLU A 201 24.24 21.83 9.67
C GLU A 201 25.57 22.40 10.15
N LYS A 202 26.32 23.00 9.25
CA LYS A 202 27.52 23.76 9.58
C LYS A 202 27.09 24.94 10.46
N PRO A 203 27.77 25.23 11.58
CA PRO A 203 27.55 26.47 12.31
C PRO A 203 27.95 27.65 11.41
N ALA A 204 27.07 28.63 11.29
CA ALA A 204 27.41 29.92 10.69
C ALA A 204 28.49 30.59 11.55
N ALA A 205 29.54 31.04 10.91
CA ALA A 205 30.62 31.82 11.55
C ALA A 205 30.11 33.20 11.96
N GLU A 206 30.25 33.49 13.25
CA GLU A 206 30.17 34.85 13.79
C GLU A 206 31.28 35.71 13.21
N SER A 207 30.94 36.89 12.72
CA SER A 207 31.86 38.01 12.64
C SER A 207 31.18 39.25 13.25
N GLY A 208 31.84 39.77 14.23
CA GLY A 208 31.35 40.68 15.24
C GLY A 208 31.39 42.17 14.88
N GLN A 209 30.83 42.89 15.81
CA GLN A 209 31.09 44.30 16.24
C GLN A 209 30.70 45.43 15.29
N ASP A 210 29.71 46.24 15.63
CA ASP A 210 29.84 47.46 16.43
C ASP A 210 28.46 48.09 16.72
N THR A 211 28.28 48.55 17.96
CA THR A 211 27.26 49.47 18.50
C THR A 211 27.93 50.84 18.64
N PRO A 212 27.28 52.02 18.87
CA PRO A 212 25.87 52.31 19.23
C PRO A 212 25.27 53.57 18.55
N GLU A 213 23.99 53.83 18.62
CA GLU A 213 23.45 55.11 19.22
C GLU A 213 21.93 55.18 19.20
N GLN A 214 21.42 55.72 20.30
CA GLN A 214 20.04 55.97 20.70
C GLN A 214 19.37 57.03 19.84
N VAL A 215 18.05 56.97 19.65
CA VAL A 215 17.09 58.05 19.86
C VAL A 215 15.65 57.49 19.78
N THR A 216 14.90 57.59 20.85
CA THR A 216 13.41 57.62 20.94
C THR A 216 12.95 59.07 20.81
N PRO A 217 11.67 59.47 20.58
CA PRO A 217 10.42 58.92 21.13
C PRO A 217 9.16 58.93 20.22
N GLU A 218 8.18 58.17 20.62
CA GLU A 218 6.69 58.22 20.67
C GLU A 218 5.88 59.35 19.98
N PRO A 219 4.48 59.26 20.06
CA PRO A 219 3.54 58.26 19.50
C PRO A 219 2.41 58.93 18.65
N GLY A 220 1.62 58.15 17.96
CA GLY A 220 0.40 58.66 17.32
C GLY A 220 -0.65 57.56 17.15
N THR A 221 -1.72 57.70 17.92
CA THR A 221 -2.92 56.87 17.99
C THR A 221 -3.98 57.31 16.95
N PRO A 222 -5.19 56.76 16.88
CA PRO A 222 -5.67 55.84 15.83
C PRO A 222 -6.83 56.45 15.02
N GLU A 223 -7.18 55.84 13.94
CA GLU A 223 -8.51 56.06 13.35
C GLU A 223 -9.20 54.75 12.94
N GLN A 224 -10.39 54.63 13.49
CA GLN A 224 -11.43 53.64 13.24
C GLN A 224 -12.16 53.98 11.93
N SER A 225 -12.57 52.98 11.20
CA SER A 225 -13.86 53.01 10.50
C SER A 225 -14.36 51.59 10.22
N THR A 226 -15.57 51.38 10.73
CA THR A 226 -16.45 50.24 10.67
C THR A 226 -17.32 50.27 9.39
N PRO A 227 -18.28 49.38 9.21
CA PRO A 227 -18.39 48.48 8.02
C PRO A 227 -19.58 48.82 7.14
N GLU A 228 -19.63 48.29 5.97
CA GLU A 228 -20.88 48.27 5.17
C GLU A 228 -21.33 46.83 4.87
N GLN A 229 -22.57 46.64 5.26
CA GLN A 229 -23.42 45.50 4.94
C GLN A 229 -24.00 45.65 3.51
N GLY A 230 -24.09 44.61 2.79
CA GLY A 230 -24.81 44.52 1.51
C GLY A 230 -25.32 43.11 1.28
N THR A 231 -26.50 42.91 1.73
CA THR A 231 -27.77 42.30 1.22
C THR A 231 -27.67 41.12 0.24
N LEU A 232 -28.29 40.11 0.73
CA LEU A 232 -28.99 38.97 0.11
C LEU A 232 -29.63 39.21 -1.29
N GLU A 233 -29.40 38.29 -2.21
CA GLU A 233 -30.47 37.90 -3.12
C GLU A 233 -30.48 36.37 -3.28
N GLN A 234 -31.65 35.82 -3.00
CA GLN A 234 -32.08 34.44 -3.23
C GLN A 234 -32.61 34.35 -4.67
N ASP A 235 -32.27 33.31 -5.39
CA ASP A 235 -33.06 32.81 -6.47
C ASP A 235 -33.02 31.26 -6.49
N THR A 236 -34.15 30.69 -6.17
CA THR A 236 -34.66 29.35 -6.51
C THR A 236 -35.83 29.55 -7.49
N PRO A 237 -36.43 28.54 -8.03
CA PRO A 237 -36.02 27.37 -8.79
C PRO A 237 -36.80 27.25 -10.10
N ASP A 238 -36.51 26.27 -10.91
CA ASP A 238 -37.58 25.77 -11.79
C ASP A 238 -37.38 24.28 -12.11
N HIS A 239 -38.37 23.55 -11.75
CA HIS A 239 -38.69 22.18 -12.14
C HIS A 239 -39.65 22.21 -13.31
N PRO A 240 -39.57 21.31 -14.29
CA PRO A 240 -40.81 20.58 -14.67
C PRO A 240 -40.59 19.07 -14.88
N SER A 241 -41.32 18.33 -14.08
CA SER A 241 -42.33 17.30 -14.35
C SER A 241 -42.27 16.47 -15.64
N GLU A 242 -42.25 15.18 -15.37
CA GLU A 242 -43.01 14.08 -15.99
C GLU A 242 -43.32 14.10 -17.47
N LYS A 243 -42.93 13.03 -18.16
CA LYS A 243 -43.92 12.25 -18.96
C LYS A 243 -43.55 10.76 -18.98
N GLN A 244 -44.46 9.99 -18.44
CA GLN A 244 -44.67 8.56 -18.71
C GLN A 244 -44.98 8.40 -20.20
N ASP A 245 -44.44 7.37 -20.83
CA ASP A 245 -45.23 6.66 -21.85
C ASP A 245 -44.93 5.16 -21.81
N LYS A 246 -46.03 4.43 -21.81
CA LYS A 246 -46.17 2.99 -21.87
C LYS A 246 -46.20 2.54 -23.31
N THR A 247 -45.91 1.26 -23.50
CA THR A 247 -46.46 0.35 -24.54
C THR A 247 -45.36 -0.16 -25.50
N VAL A 248 -45.11 -1.36 -25.54
CA VAL A 248 -45.51 -2.69 -26.01
C VAL A 248 -44.36 -3.66 -25.72
#